data_da35c7a13935901ff8bc537d6e4cd63f
#
_entry.id   da35c7a13935901ff8bc537d6e4cd63f
#
_cell.length_a   1.000
_cell.length_b   1.000
_cell.length_c   1.000
_cell.angle_alpha   90.00
_cell.angle_beta   90.00
_cell.angle_gamma   90.00
#
_symmetry.space_group_name_H-M   'P 1'
#
loop_
_entity.id
_entity.type
_entity.pdbx_description
1 polymer ?
#
loop_
_entity_poly.entity_id
_entity_poly.type
_entity_poly.pdbx_seq_one_letter_code
_entity_poly.pdbx_strand_id
1 'polypeptide(L)'
;GLPGNPISSAACFRFFVYPYLLKILNIKMEKPFKARLKNKFKKKKDFTRFLKGKLTSTNNGNLEIEILKGQESFRIKSFVKSNVWGVFNAGQSTFKKGQLIDCYAQFGSNNNIFL
;
A
#
# COMPACT_ATOMS: atom_id res chain seq x y z
N GLY A 1 17.58 7.65 11.23
CA GLY A 1 17.11 8.30 10.04
C GLY A 1 16.29 7.39 9.16
N LEU A 2 15.78 7.92 8.10
CA LEU A 2 14.99 7.13 7.17
C LEU A 2 15.89 6.19 6.38
N PRO A 3 15.38 5.03 5.95
CA PRO A 3 16.13 4.12 5.10
C PRO A 3 16.55 4.81 3.81
N GLY A 4 17.64 4.35 3.22
CA GLY A 4 18.10 4.89 1.95
C GLY A 4 17.24 4.52 0.76
N ASN A 5 16.36 3.50 0.88
CA ASN A 5 15.46 3.09 -0.19
C ASN A 5 14.29 4.07 -0.28
N PRO A 6 14.07 4.73 -1.43
CA PRO A 6 12.99 5.71 -1.57
C PRO A 6 11.61 5.13 -1.31
N ILE A 7 11.37 3.87 -1.68
CA ILE A 7 10.07 3.24 -1.43
C ILE A 7 9.87 3.04 0.06
N SER A 8 10.90 2.62 0.79
CA SER A 8 10.83 2.47 2.24
C SER A 8 10.59 3.81 2.92
N SER A 9 11.25 4.87 2.45
CA SER A 9 11.05 6.21 2.99
C SER A 9 9.64 6.71 2.73
N ALA A 10 9.11 6.46 1.53
CA ALA A 10 7.74 6.84 1.18
C ALA A 10 6.74 6.10 2.05
N ALA A 11 6.96 4.80 2.30
CA ALA A 11 6.08 4.02 3.16
C ALA A 11 6.11 4.55 4.59
N CYS A 12 7.29 4.88 5.09
CA CYS A 12 7.44 5.42 6.43
C CYS A 12 6.64 6.72 6.58
N PHE A 13 6.78 7.63 5.64
CA PHE A 13 5.99 8.86 5.66
C PHE A 13 4.50 8.56 5.60
N ARG A 14 4.10 7.74 4.65
CA ARG A 14 2.68 7.48 4.37
C ARG A 14 1.94 6.83 5.55
N PHE A 15 2.59 5.93 6.25
CA PHE A 15 1.92 5.11 7.25
C PHE A 15 2.29 5.43 8.69
N PHE A 16 3.30 6.27 8.90
CA PHE A 16 3.69 6.66 10.26
C PHE A 16 3.64 8.18 10.44
N VAL A 17 4.22 8.93 9.51
CA VAL A 17 4.28 10.39 9.66
C VAL A 17 2.94 11.04 9.30
N TYR A 18 2.36 10.67 8.18
CA TYR A 18 1.11 11.28 7.71
C TYR A 18 -0.05 11.01 8.68
N PRO A 19 -0.28 9.78 9.16
CA PRO A 19 -1.34 9.56 10.15
C PRO A 19 -1.13 10.35 11.44
N TYR A 20 0.13 10.49 11.87
CA TYR A 20 0.44 11.28 13.05
C TYR A 20 0.05 12.76 12.86
N LEU A 21 0.35 13.30 11.68
CA LEU A 21 -0.04 14.67 11.35
C LEU A 21 -1.56 14.84 11.34
N LEU A 22 -2.28 13.86 10.77
CA LEU A 22 -3.74 13.92 10.79
C LEU A 22 -4.26 13.96 12.22
N LYS A 23 -3.69 13.17 13.10
CA LYS A 23 -4.08 13.14 14.50
C LYS A 23 -3.82 14.48 15.19
N ILE A 24 -2.64 15.06 14.96
CA ILE A 24 -2.30 16.36 15.56
C ILE A 24 -3.24 17.44 15.07
N LEU A 25 -3.59 17.44 13.79
CA LEU A 25 -4.47 18.44 13.20
C LEU A 25 -5.95 18.17 13.46
N ASN A 26 -6.24 17.08 14.17
CA ASN A 26 -7.61 16.69 14.50
C ASN A 26 -8.46 16.45 13.25
N ILE A 27 -7.82 15.88 12.21
CA ILE A 27 -8.47 15.52 10.96
C ILE A 27 -8.85 14.04 11.02
N LYS A 28 -9.97 13.70 10.39
CA LYS A 28 -10.46 12.32 10.38
C LYS A 28 -9.41 11.39 9.78
N MET A 29 -9.16 10.27 10.47
CA MET A 29 -8.24 9.26 9.97
C MET A 29 -8.82 8.56 8.75
N GLU A 30 -7.97 8.24 7.78
CA GLU A 30 -8.43 7.53 6.60
C GLU A 30 -8.62 6.04 6.89
N LYS A 31 -9.49 5.42 6.12
CA LYS A 31 -9.78 3.99 6.20
C LYS A 31 -9.29 3.29 4.95
N PRO A 32 -8.82 2.05 5.06
CA PRO A 32 -8.45 1.30 3.88
C PRO A 32 -9.66 0.91 3.04
N PHE A 33 -9.44 0.69 1.76
CA PHE A 33 -10.39 0.00 0.91
C PHE A 33 -9.82 -1.38 0.56
N LYS A 34 -10.66 -2.26 0.03
CA LYS A 34 -10.26 -3.63 -0.27
C LYS A 34 -10.06 -3.82 -1.76
N ALA A 35 -9.03 -4.58 -2.13
CA ALA A 35 -8.83 -5.03 -3.49
C ALA A 35 -8.37 -6.47 -3.48
N ARG A 36 -8.67 -7.22 -4.54
CA ARG A 36 -8.24 -8.61 -4.64
C ARG A 36 -6.83 -8.69 -5.17
N LEU A 37 -6.04 -9.54 -4.55
CA LEU A 37 -4.65 -9.73 -4.94
C LEU A 37 -4.59 -10.46 -6.28
N LYS A 38 -3.86 -9.90 -7.23
CA LYS A 38 -3.76 -10.48 -8.58
C LYS A 38 -2.88 -11.73 -8.60
N ASN A 39 -1.75 -11.70 -7.90
CA ASN A 39 -0.80 -12.81 -7.84
C ASN A 39 -0.50 -13.13 -6.38
N LYS A 40 -0.30 -14.41 -6.08
CA LYS A 40 0.04 -14.76 -4.70
C LYS A 40 1.33 -14.06 -4.26
N PHE A 41 1.42 -13.79 -2.98
CA PHE A 41 2.56 -13.09 -2.41
C PHE A 41 2.98 -13.77 -1.10
N LYS A 42 4.27 -13.87 -0.87
CA LYS A 42 4.83 -14.44 0.36
C LYS A 42 5.74 -13.44 1.03
N LYS A 43 5.70 -13.42 2.35
CA LYS A 43 6.58 -12.58 3.15
C LYS A 43 6.88 -13.27 4.47
N LYS A 44 7.79 -12.70 5.25
CA LYS A 44 8.01 -13.16 6.61
C LYS A 44 6.80 -12.85 7.47
N LYS A 45 6.45 -13.78 8.36
CA LYS A 45 5.25 -13.68 9.18
C LYS A 45 5.33 -12.59 10.24
N ASP A 46 6.52 -12.23 10.66
CA ASP A 46 6.73 -11.45 11.89
C ASP A 46 6.39 -9.97 11.77
N PHE A 47 6.26 -9.43 10.57
CA PHE A 47 6.01 -8.01 10.44
C PHE A 47 5.08 -7.69 9.28
N THR A 48 4.47 -6.50 9.38
CA THR A 48 3.59 -5.96 8.33
C THR A 48 4.44 -5.34 7.23
N ARG A 49 4.08 -5.60 5.98
CA ARG A 49 4.72 -4.96 4.83
C ARG A 49 3.75 -4.04 4.13
N PHE A 50 4.26 -2.87 3.77
CA PHE A 50 3.54 -1.89 2.96
C PHE A 50 4.19 -1.90 1.58
N LEU A 51 3.45 -2.33 0.57
CA LEU A 51 4.00 -2.52 -0.77
C LEU A 51 3.24 -1.70 -1.79
N LYS A 52 3.98 -1.13 -2.72
CA LYS A 52 3.37 -0.39 -3.82
C LYS A 52 2.78 -1.37 -4.83
N GLY A 53 1.63 -1.03 -5.33
CA GLY A 53 0.97 -1.86 -6.32
C GLY A 53 0.23 -1.03 -7.36
N LYS A 54 -0.22 -1.70 -8.40
CA LYS A 54 -1.05 -1.11 -9.43
C LYS A 54 -2.47 -1.60 -9.25
N LEU A 55 -3.38 -0.67 -9.06
CA LEU A 55 -4.80 -0.96 -8.91
C LEU A 55 -5.49 -0.83 -10.26
N THR A 56 -6.27 -1.84 -10.61
CA THR A 56 -7.09 -1.81 -11.82
C THR A 56 -8.49 -2.32 -11.49
N SER A 57 -9.44 -1.98 -12.34
CA SER A 57 -10.80 -2.48 -12.23
C SER A 57 -10.96 -3.65 -13.20
N THR A 58 -11.57 -4.73 -12.72
CA THR A 58 -11.86 -5.87 -13.59
C THR A 58 -13.14 -5.63 -14.36
N ASN A 59 -13.43 -6.50 -15.35
CA ASN A 59 -14.65 -6.40 -16.14
C ASN A 59 -15.91 -6.52 -15.29
N ASN A 60 -15.81 -7.18 -14.14
CA ASN A 60 -16.94 -7.36 -13.23
C ASN A 60 -17.08 -6.21 -12.23
N GLY A 61 -16.29 -5.15 -12.36
CA GLY A 61 -16.34 -4.03 -11.44
C GLY A 61 -15.59 -4.24 -10.15
N ASN A 62 -14.84 -5.33 -10.00
CA ASN A 62 -14.03 -5.57 -8.81
C ASN A 62 -12.69 -4.85 -8.92
N LEU A 63 -12.14 -4.45 -7.79
CA LEU A 63 -10.79 -3.88 -7.74
C LEU A 63 -9.77 -5.00 -7.58
N GLU A 64 -8.66 -4.87 -8.30
CA GLU A 64 -7.58 -5.84 -8.27
C GLU A 64 -6.26 -5.11 -8.11
N ILE A 65 -5.39 -5.60 -7.22
CA ILE A 65 -4.09 -5.02 -6.98
C ILE A 65 -2.99 -5.98 -7.42
N GLU A 66 -2.07 -5.48 -8.21
CA GLU A 66 -0.87 -6.21 -8.62
C GLU A 66 0.32 -5.61 -7.89
N ILE A 67 1.06 -6.45 -7.14
CA ILE A 67 2.24 -5.99 -6.42
C ILE A 67 3.40 -5.94 -7.43
N LEU A 68 4.03 -4.79 -7.51
CA LEU A 68 5.10 -4.57 -8.49
C LEU A 68 6.40 -5.19 -8.00
N LYS A 69 7.16 -5.76 -8.93
CA LYS A 69 8.44 -6.39 -8.64
C LYS A 69 9.50 -5.35 -8.34
N GLY A 70 10.54 -5.77 -7.64
CA GLY A 70 11.71 -4.94 -7.40
C GLY A 70 11.61 -3.98 -6.24
N GLN A 71 10.61 -4.12 -5.39
CA GLN A 71 10.45 -3.21 -4.25
C GLN A 71 11.46 -3.44 -3.14
N GLU A 72 12.06 -4.62 -3.08
CA GLU A 72 13.09 -4.93 -2.10
C GLU A 72 14.42 -4.29 -2.45
N SER A 73 14.60 -3.92 -3.71
CA SER A 73 15.73 -3.13 -4.16
C SER A 73 15.19 -1.83 -4.73
N PHE A 74 16.02 -0.81 -4.78
CA PHE A 74 15.62 0.49 -5.28
C PHE A 74 15.29 0.40 -6.77
N ARG A 75 14.02 0.64 -7.15
CA ARG A 75 13.60 0.68 -8.54
C ARG A 75 12.58 1.79 -8.74
N ILE A 76 13.05 2.89 -9.30
CA ILE A 76 12.19 4.05 -9.57
C ILE A 76 11.04 3.68 -10.51
N LYS A 77 11.29 2.83 -11.49
CA LYS A 77 10.23 2.43 -12.44
C LYS A 77 9.03 1.81 -11.73
N SER A 78 9.28 0.94 -10.75
CA SER A 78 8.19 0.34 -9.98
C SER A 78 7.41 1.38 -9.21
N PHE A 79 8.12 2.33 -8.61
CA PHE A 79 7.47 3.40 -7.86
C PHE A 79 6.59 4.26 -8.76
N VAL A 80 7.10 4.64 -9.93
CA VAL A 80 6.36 5.49 -10.87
C VAL A 80 5.12 4.79 -11.43
N LYS A 81 5.19 3.49 -11.68
CA LYS A 81 4.07 2.74 -12.23
C LYS A 81 3.01 2.39 -11.21
N SER A 82 3.30 2.53 -9.92
CA SER A 82 2.34 2.20 -8.88
C SER A 82 1.35 3.33 -8.67
N ASN A 83 0.17 2.99 -8.16
CA ASN A 83 -0.84 4.00 -7.83
C ASN A 83 -1.50 3.77 -6.47
N VAL A 84 -1.18 2.68 -5.77
CA VAL A 84 -1.75 2.40 -4.45
C VAL A 84 -0.71 1.72 -3.57
N TRP A 85 -1.02 1.67 -2.29
CA TRP A 85 -0.30 0.86 -1.30
C TRP A 85 -1.15 -0.31 -0.90
N GLY A 86 -0.56 -1.51 -0.84
CA GLY A 86 -1.19 -2.67 -0.25
C GLY A 86 -0.57 -2.97 1.10
N VAL A 87 -1.38 -3.39 2.07
CA VAL A 87 -0.93 -3.70 3.42
C VAL A 87 -1.00 -5.20 3.65
N PHE A 88 0.14 -5.80 3.93
CA PHE A 88 0.28 -7.24 4.16
C PHE A 88 0.63 -7.46 5.62
N ASN A 89 -0.36 -7.76 6.41
CA ASN A 89 -0.27 -7.73 7.88
C ASN A 89 0.63 -8.82 8.46
N ALA A 90 1.21 -8.52 9.62
CA ALA A 90 1.91 -9.52 10.41
C ALA A 90 0.96 -10.64 10.80
N GLY A 91 1.52 -11.82 11.09
CA GLY A 91 0.73 -12.98 11.45
C GLY A 91 0.37 -13.87 10.27
N GLN A 92 0.57 -13.41 9.05
CA GLN A 92 0.31 -14.16 7.84
C GLN A 92 1.53 -14.09 6.93
N SER A 93 1.98 -15.22 6.40
CA SER A 93 3.13 -15.28 5.51
C SER A 93 2.77 -15.50 4.06
N THR A 94 1.64 -16.12 3.79
CA THR A 94 1.20 -16.42 2.42
C THR A 94 -0.13 -15.72 2.15
N PHE A 95 -0.16 -14.96 1.07
CA PHE A 95 -1.35 -14.25 0.61
C PHE A 95 -1.73 -14.82 -0.74
N LYS A 96 -2.95 -15.35 -0.84
CA LYS A 96 -3.38 -16.10 -2.01
C LYS A 96 -3.90 -15.18 -3.10
N LYS A 97 -3.81 -15.63 -4.35
CA LYS A 97 -4.49 -14.96 -5.46
C LYS A 97 -5.98 -14.84 -5.15
N GLY A 98 -6.53 -13.66 -5.34
CA GLY A 98 -7.93 -13.38 -5.06
C GLY A 98 -8.23 -13.00 -3.63
N GLN A 99 -7.26 -13.08 -2.73
CA GLN A 99 -7.45 -12.67 -1.34
C GLN A 99 -7.65 -11.16 -1.27
N LEU A 100 -8.57 -10.72 -0.40
CA LEU A 100 -8.79 -9.29 -0.19
C LEU A 100 -7.67 -8.68 0.64
N ILE A 101 -7.11 -7.58 0.14
CA ILE A 101 -5.99 -6.89 0.77
C ILE A 101 -6.42 -5.47 1.09
N ASP A 102 -6.05 -4.98 2.26
CA ASP A 102 -6.26 -3.58 2.62
C ASP A 102 -5.37 -2.70 1.78
N CYS A 103 -5.94 -1.67 1.20
CA CYS A 103 -5.23 -0.76 0.32
C CYS A 103 -5.47 0.67 0.73
N TYR A 104 -4.48 1.51 0.44
CA TYR A 104 -4.57 2.95 0.64
C TYR A 104 -4.14 3.67 -0.64
N ALA A 105 -4.71 4.83 -0.88
CA ALA A 105 -4.29 5.66 -2.00
C ALA A 105 -2.80 5.99 -1.89
N GLN A 106 -2.19 6.27 -3.02
CA GLN A 106 -0.76 6.60 -3.07
C GLN A 106 -0.44 7.79 -2.16
N PHE A 107 -1.31 8.81 -2.18
CA PHE A 107 -1.22 9.94 -1.27
C PHE A 107 -2.41 9.89 -0.33
N GLY A 108 -2.42 10.71 0.69
CA GLY A 108 -3.52 10.73 1.62
C GLY A 108 -4.86 10.96 0.91
N SER A 109 -5.90 10.25 1.31
CA SER A 109 -7.18 10.27 0.61
C SER A 109 -8.28 10.85 1.44
N ASN A 110 -7.96 11.76 2.22
CA ASN A 110 -9.01 12.40 2.90
C ASN A 110 -9.81 13.27 2.01
N ASN A 111 -10.05 12.88 1.46
CA ASN A 111 -10.57 13.21 0.77
C ASN A 111 -10.93 14.00 0.09
N ASN A 112 -11.05 13.89 -0.14
CA ASN A 112 -11.60 14.57 -0.67
C ASN A 112 -11.13 15.68 -1.01
N ILE A 113 -10.62 15.68 -0.54
CA ILE A 113 -10.08 16.76 -0.54
C ILE A 113 -9.43 17.06 -1.71
N PHE A 114 -9.24 16.48 -2.29
CA PHE A 114 -8.62 16.77 -3.28
C PHE A 114 -9.12 16.52 -4.38
N LEU A 115 -9.53 16.48 -4.12
CA LEU A 115 -9.90 16.19 -4.88
C LEU A 115 -9.98 16.66 -5.51
#